data_9ce1a3eb3c3b8d7146972d5f8770bd81
#
_entry.id   9ce1a3eb3c3b8d7146972d5f8770bd81
#
_cell.length_a   1.000
_cell.length_b   1.000
_cell.length_c   1.000
_cell.angle_alpha   90.00
_cell.angle_beta   90.00
_cell.angle_gamma   90.00
#
_symmetry.space_group_name_H-M   'P 1'
#
loop_
_entity.id
_entity.type
_entity.pdbx_description
1 polymer ?
#
loop_
_entity_poly.entity_id
_entity_poly.type
_entity_poly.pdbx_seq_one_letter_code
_entity_poly.pdbx_strand_id
1 'polypeptide(L)'
;GRLLARLTVAAGGAAPTVWEVNEDRVSGAQGYEVMLPESDKRKDYNAVYDVSGDPSIINNLVGRIAKGGEIVLAGFYPGDINFAFPAAFMKEARFRVSSEFNSEDVNVTRALIEAGDLSLNGLVTHKQPAKNVSEAYENAFNDPKCLKMILDWREAA
;
A
#
# COMPACT_ATOMS: atom_id res chain seq x y z
N GLY A 1 1.40 0.81 -0.97
CA GLY A 1 1.02 1.30 0.36
C GLY A 1 0.90 2.82 0.44
N ARG A 2 1.99 3.57 0.23
CA ARG A 2 2.01 5.04 0.46
C ARG A 2 0.97 5.84 -0.33
N LEU A 3 0.78 5.53 -1.61
CA LEU A 3 -0.22 6.22 -2.42
C LEU A 3 -1.63 5.97 -1.88
N LEU A 4 -1.94 4.72 -1.48
CA LEU A 4 -3.23 4.38 -0.89
C LEU A 4 -3.47 5.16 0.42
N ALA A 5 -2.46 5.26 1.29
CA ALA A 5 -2.55 6.05 2.52
C ALA A 5 -2.85 7.54 2.24
N ARG A 6 -2.15 8.12 1.26
CA ARG A 6 -2.41 9.52 0.83
C ARG A 6 -3.78 9.70 0.20
N LEU A 7 -4.23 8.74 -0.62
CA LEU A 7 -5.58 8.75 -1.21
C LEU A 7 -6.67 8.70 -0.14
N THR A 8 -6.48 7.91 0.92
CA THR A 8 -7.42 7.86 2.04
C THR A 8 -7.59 9.25 2.67
N VAL A 9 -6.50 9.97 2.90
CA VAL A 9 -6.53 11.33 3.45
C VAL A 9 -7.15 12.31 2.46
N ALA A 10 -6.73 12.28 1.19
CA ALA A 10 -7.22 13.16 0.14
C ALA A 10 -8.73 12.99 -0.12
N ALA A 11 -9.25 11.77 0.07
CA ALA A 11 -10.68 11.48 -0.02
C ALA A 11 -11.47 11.86 1.25
N GLY A 12 -10.86 12.55 2.21
CA GLY A 12 -11.51 12.96 3.46
C GLY A 12 -11.65 11.85 4.51
N GLY A 13 -10.98 10.73 4.33
CA GLY A 13 -10.94 9.65 5.32
C GLY A 13 -10.07 9.99 6.53
N ALA A 14 -10.26 9.27 7.62
CA ALA A 14 -9.38 9.37 8.78
C ALA A 14 -7.93 8.99 8.40
N ALA A 15 -6.96 9.68 9.00
CA ALA A 15 -5.55 9.38 8.79
C ALA A 15 -5.25 7.91 9.13
N PRO A 16 -4.76 7.10 8.18
CA PRO A 16 -4.47 5.71 8.42
C PRO A 16 -3.20 5.52 9.23
N THR A 17 -3.13 4.42 9.98
CA THR A 17 -1.89 3.89 10.51
C THR A 17 -1.29 2.93 9.49
N VAL A 18 -0.06 3.17 9.07
CA VAL A 18 0.65 2.34 8.09
C VAL A 18 1.71 1.52 8.79
N TRP A 19 1.70 0.21 8.57
CA TRP A 19 2.77 -0.66 9.01
C TRP A 19 3.85 -0.76 7.93
N GLU A 20 5.09 -0.55 8.33
CA GLU A 20 6.26 -0.70 7.47
C GLU A 20 7.38 -1.39 8.26
N VAL A 21 7.87 -2.49 7.71
CA VAL A 21 8.95 -3.29 8.33
C VAL A 21 10.35 -2.89 7.84
N ASN A 22 10.41 -2.14 6.74
CA ASN A 22 11.67 -1.65 6.19
C ASN A 22 11.96 -0.24 6.73
N GLU A 23 12.98 -0.11 7.58
CA GLU A 23 13.36 1.16 8.20
C GLU A 23 13.69 2.26 7.18
N ASP A 24 14.27 1.90 6.03
CA ASP A 24 14.56 2.83 4.92
C ASP A 24 13.28 3.43 4.30
N ARG A 25 12.12 2.81 4.56
CA ARG A 25 10.82 3.22 4.03
C ARG A 25 9.90 3.88 5.07
N VAL A 26 10.33 4.06 6.29
CA VAL A 26 9.51 4.69 7.36
C VAL A 26 9.34 6.19 7.12
N SER A 27 10.35 6.86 6.57
CA SER A 27 10.33 8.30 6.32
C SER A 27 9.41 8.70 5.16
N GLY A 28 8.99 9.96 5.10
CA GLY A 28 8.20 10.54 4.00
C GLY A 28 6.69 10.33 4.11
N ALA A 29 6.17 10.02 5.29
CA ALA A 29 4.74 10.04 5.57
C ALA A 29 4.18 11.46 5.39
N GLN A 30 2.98 11.57 4.82
CA GLN A 30 2.27 12.84 4.60
C GLN A 30 0.81 12.66 5.03
N GLY A 31 0.46 13.23 6.19
CA GLY A 31 -0.90 13.16 6.71
C GLY A 31 -1.30 11.81 7.31
N TYR A 32 -0.36 10.89 7.54
CA TYR A 32 -0.59 9.59 8.17
C TYR A 32 0.60 9.16 9.04
N GLU A 33 0.39 8.19 9.92
CA GLU A 33 1.42 7.66 10.80
C GLU A 33 2.02 6.37 10.21
N VAL A 34 3.34 6.19 10.39
CA VAL A 34 4.05 4.95 10.03
C VAL A 34 4.68 4.37 11.27
N MET A 35 4.48 3.08 11.49
CA MET A 35 5.07 2.37 12.62
C MET A 35 5.36 0.90 12.28
N LEU A 36 6.17 0.27 13.13
CA LEU A 36 6.35 -1.18 13.09
C LEU A 36 5.07 -1.89 13.56
N PRO A 37 4.70 -3.05 12.99
CA PRO A 37 3.50 -3.80 13.37
C PRO A 37 3.40 -4.12 14.87
N GLU A 38 4.52 -4.40 15.54
CA GLU A 38 4.59 -4.71 16.96
C GLU A 38 4.36 -3.50 17.86
N SER A 39 4.61 -2.29 17.35
CA SER A 39 4.38 -1.04 18.07
C SER A 39 2.90 -0.65 18.11
N ASP A 40 2.14 -1.12 17.13
CA ASP A 40 0.70 -0.88 17.08
C ASP A 40 -0.03 -1.74 18.12
N LYS A 41 -0.73 -1.10 19.04
CA LYS A 41 -1.53 -1.77 20.07
C LYS A 41 -3.02 -1.82 19.73
N ARG A 42 -3.44 -1.16 18.67
CA ARG A 42 -4.84 -1.05 18.27
C ARG A 42 -5.40 -2.39 17.75
N LYS A 43 -6.64 -2.70 18.10
CA LYS A 43 -7.34 -3.97 17.75
C LYS A 43 -8.81 -3.75 17.37
N ASP A 44 -9.14 -2.57 16.87
CA ASP A 44 -10.50 -2.16 16.55
C ASP A 44 -10.57 -1.40 15.23
N TYR A 45 -9.74 -1.77 14.26
CA TYR A 45 -9.78 -1.18 12.93
C TYR A 45 -11.04 -1.59 12.18
N ASN A 46 -11.81 -0.62 11.67
CA ASN A 46 -12.97 -0.89 10.83
C ASN A 46 -12.59 -1.44 9.45
N ALA A 47 -11.46 -1.01 8.92
CA ALA A 47 -10.91 -1.51 7.66
C ALA A 47 -9.37 -1.60 7.73
N VAL A 48 -8.84 -2.66 7.17
CA VAL A 48 -7.40 -2.89 7.01
C VAL A 48 -7.14 -3.20 5.54
N TYR A 49 -6.18 -2.52 4.94
CA TYR A 49 -5.75 -2.77 3.57
C TYR A 49 -4.38 -3.46 3.60
N ASP A 50 -4.33 -4.72 3.20
CA ASP A 50 -3.06 -5.39 3.00
C ASP A 50 -2.56 -5.19 1.58
N VAL A 51 -1.40 -4.56 1.48
CA VAL A 51 -0.68 -4.30 0.22
C VAL A 51 0.70 -4.96 0.22
N SER A 52 0.96 -5.84 1.18
CA SER A 52 2.25 -6.54 1.31
C SER A 52 2.37 -7.70 0.33
N GLY A 53 1.27 -8.41 0.07
CA GLY A 53 1.27 -9.66 -0.67
C GLY A 53 1.83 -10.84 0.14
N ASP A 54 2.03 -10.67 1.46
CA ASP A 54 2.48 -11.72 2.36
C ASP A 54 1.29 -12.46 2.98
N PRO A 55 1.00 -13.71 2.59
CA PRO A 55 -0.14 -14.45 3.13
C PRO A 55 0.00 -14.78 4.62
N SER A 56 1.19 -14.71 5.19
CA SER A 56 1.43 -15.03 6.60
C SER A 56 0.86 -14.00 7.57
N ILE A 57 0.66 -12.76 7.12
CA ILE A 57 0.16 -11.67 7.96
C ILE A 57 -1.35 -11.76 8.26
N ILE A 58 -2.11 -12.52 7.48
CA ILE A 58 -3.58 -12.51 7.50
C ILE A 58 -4.15 -12.78 8.89
N ASN A 59 -3.62 -13.76 9.63
CA ASN A 59 -4.08 -14.04 11.00
C ASN A 59 -3.80 -12.89 11.96
N ASN A 60 -2.72 -12.16 11.78
CA ASN A 60 -2.45 -10.95 12.56
C ASN A 60 -3.50 -9.88 12.25
N LEU A 61 -3.81 -9.65 10.97
CA LEU A 61 -4.81 -8.67 10.55
C LEU A 61 -6.21 -9.00 11.09
N VAL A 62 -6.60 -10.28 11.09
CA VAL A 62 -7.86 -10.73 11.74
C VAL A 62 -7.89 -10.32 13.22
N GLY A 63 -6.75 -10.43 13.92
CA GLY A 63 -6.63 -9.99 15.31
C GLY A 63 -6.76 -8.47 15.51
N ARG A 64 -6.58 -7.68 14.46
CA ARG A 64 -6.56 -6.21 14.52
C ARG A 64 -7.86 -5.53 14.14
N ILE A 65 -8.73 -6.19 13.39
CA ILE A 65 -10.01 -5.59 13.02
C ILE A 65 -11.00 -5.54 14.18
N ALA A 66 -11.91 -4.57 14.13
CA ALA A 66 -13.11 -4.54 14.97
C ALA A 66 -14.04 -5.72 14.61
N LYS A 67 -15.04 -5.97 15.44
CA LYS A 67 -16.13 -6.90 15.07
C LYS A 67 -16.88 -6.34 13.85
N GLY A 68 -17.07 -7.16 12.82
CA GLY A 68 -17.64 -6.76 11.53
C GLY A 68 -16.66 -5.93 10.65
N GLY A 69 -15.40 -5.82 11.05
CA GLY A 69 -14.37 -5.12 10.26
C GLY A 69 -14.03 -5.83 8.95
N GLU A 70 -13.42 -5.09 8.04
CA GLU A 70 -13.05 -5.57 6.71
C GLU A 70 -11.53 -5.66 6.54
N ILE A 71 -11.06 -6.73 5.92
CA ILE A 71 -9.70 -6.88 5.42
C ILE A 71 -9.76 -6.85 3.90
N VAL A 72 -9.14 -5.83 3.30
CA VAL A 72 -9.03 -5.67 1.86
C VAL A 72 -7.67 -6.20 1.40
N LEU A 73 -7.71 -7.28 0.62
CA LEU A 73 -6.54 -7.90 0.03
C LEU A 73 -6.20 -7.15 -1.26
N ALA A 74 -5.26 -6.22 -1.19
CA ALA A 74 -4.86 -5.35 -2.28
C ALA A 74 -3.39 -5.57 -2.71
N GLY A 75 -2.70 -6.54 -2.10
CA GLY A 75 -1.41 -7.06 -2.54
C GLY A 75 -1.56 -8.13 -3.62
N PHE A 76 -0.46 -8.53 -4.21
CA PHE A 76 -0.41 -9.70 -5.09
C PHE A 76 0.18 -10.88 -4.31
N TYR A 77 -0.59 -11.94 -4.15
CA TYR A 77 -0.21 -13.10 -3.37
C TYR A 77 0.22 -14.23 -4.30
N PRO A 78 1.39 -14.85 -4.08
CA PRO A 78 1.93 -15.87 -4.97
C PRO A 78 1.25 -17.25 -4.84
N GLY A 79 0.35 -17.43 -3.86
CA GLY A 79 -0.32 -18.70 -3.60
C GLY A 79 -1.59 -18.52 -2.78
N ASP A 80 -2.03 -19.62 -2.18
CA ASP A 80 -3.26 -19.66 -1.40
C ASP A 80 -3.16 -18.83 -0.12
N ILE A 81 -4.27 -18.18 0.23
CA ILE A 81 -4.42 -17.45 1.48
C ILE A 81 -5.15 -18.37 2.48
N ASN A 82 -4.54 -18.56 3.64
CA ASN A 82 -5.10 -19.35 4.73
C ASN A 82 -5.28 -18.51 5.98
N PHE A 83 -6.37 -18.71 6.69
CA PHE A 83 -6.63 -18.03 7.97
C PHE A 83 -7.33 -18.95 8.99
N ALA A 84 -7.18 -18.62 10.26
CA ALA A 84 -7.82 -19.32 11.35
C ALA A 84 -9.32 -18.96 11.40
N PHE A 85 -10.18 -19.83 10.86
CA PHE A 85 -11.62 -19.59 10.80
C PHE A 85 -12.25 -19.23 12.16
N PRO A 86 -11.93 -19.88 13.30
CA PRO A 86 -12.54 -19.50 14.58
C PRO A 86 -12.30 -18.06 14.98
N ALA A 87 -11.09 -17.53 14.74
CA ALA A 87 -10.77 -16.13 15.04
C ALA A 87 -11.54 -15.17 14.12
N ALA A 88 -11.60 -15.47 12.82
CA ALA A 88 -12.34 -14.69 11.84
C ALA A 88 -13.85 -14.73 12.13
N PHE A 89 -14.39 -15.88 12.51
CA PHE A 89 -15.79 -16.06 12.91
C PHE A 89 -16.16 -15.18 14.11
N MET A 90 -15.34 -15.17 15.17
CA MET A 90 -15.58 -14.35 16.35
C MET A 90 -15.54 -12.85 16.06
N LYS A 91 -14.78 -12.45 15.04
CA LYS A 91 -14.70 -11.07 14.57
C LYS A 91 -15.79 -10.71 13.55
N GLU A 92 -16.57 -11.69 13.06
CA GLU A 92 -17.45 -11.48 11.89
C GLU A 92 -16.68 -10.83 10.73
N ALA A 93 -15.44 -11.31 10.50
CA ALA A 93 -14.50 -10.70 9.58
C ALA A 93 -15.03 -10.74 8.14
N ARG A 94 -14.88 -9.63 7.45
CA ARG A 94 -15.16 -9.53 6.03
C ARG A 94 -13.85 -9.49 5.26
N PHE A 95 -13.78 -10.26 4.17
CA PHE A 95 -12.64 -10.25 3.26
C PHE A 95 -13.09 -9.77 1.89
N ARG A 96 -12.34 -8.86 1.32
CA ARG A 96 -12.58 -8.36 -0.03
C ARG A 96 -11.26 -8.35 -0.80
N VAL A 97 -11.29 -8.85 -2.01
CA VAL A 97 -10.17 -8.79 -2.93
C VAL A 97 -10.30 -7.53 -3.78
N SER A 98 -9.24 -6.73 -3.82
CA SER A 98 -9.14 -5.59 -4.72
C SER A 98 -8.47 -6.03 -6.02
N SER A 99 -9.07 -5.69 -7.15
CA SER A 99 -8.48 -5.90 -8.47
C SER A 99 -7.80 -4.63 -8.99
N GLU A 100 -7.47 -4.63 -10.27
CA GLU A 100 -6.87 -3.46 -10.91
C GLU A 100 -7.85 -2.27 -11.03
N PHE A 101 -7.28 -1.10 -11.20
CA PHE A 101 -8.02 0.16 -11.37
C PHE A 101 -8.70 0.21 -12.74
N ASN A 102 -9.80 0.94 -12.81
CA ASN A 102 -10.49 1.26 -14.06
C ASN A 102 -10.21 2.72 -14.49
N SER A 103 -10.78 3.12 -15.65
CA SER A 103 -10.57 4.46 -16.19
C SER A 103 -11.12 5.58 -15.29
N GLU A 104 -12.19 5.31 -14.55
CA GLU A 104 -12.79 6.28 -13.63
C GLU A 104 -11.87 6.51 -12.42
N ASP A 105 -11.30 5.46 -11.86
CA ASP A 105 -10.32 5.56 -10.76
C ASP A 105 -9.12 6.43 -11.15
N VAL A 106 -8.64 6.28 -12.40
CA VAL A 106 -7.55 7.11 -12.94
C VAL A 106 -7.97 8.57 -13.02
N ASN A 107 -9.18 8.84 -13.53
CA ASN A 107 -9.68 10.22 -13.68
C ASN A 107 -9.86 10.90 -12.32
N VAL A 108 -10.45 10.21 -11.34
CA VAL A 108 -10.60 10.73 -9.97
C VAL A 108 -9.23 11.00 -9.33
N THR A 109 -8.30 10.06 -9.45
CA THR A 109 -6.93 10.23 -8.91
C THR A 109 -6.23 11.42 -9.56
N ARG A 110 -6.36 11.59 -10.88
CA ARG A 110 -5.80 12.73 -11.62
C ARG A 110 -6.38 14.05 -11.12
N ALA A 111 -7.71 14.13 -10.96
CA ALA A 111 -8.37 15.32 -10.47
C ALA A 111 -7.86 15.75 -9.08
N LEU A 112 -7.65 14.79 -8.16
CA LEU A 112 -7.05 15.07 -6.85
C LEU A 112 -5.62 15.61 -6.95
N ILE A 113 -4.82 15.10 -7.90
CA ILE A 113 -3.45 15.60 -8.14
C ILE A 113 -3.49 17.03 -8.69
N GLU A 114 -4.34 17.29 -9.69
CA GLU A 114 -4.48 18.59 -10.34
C GLU A 114 -5.03 19.67 -9.37
N ALA A 115 -5.91 19.28 -8.46
CA ALA A 115 -6.40 20.13 -7.38
C ALA A 115 -5.35 20.43 -6.28
N GLY A 116 -4.26 19.65 -6.23
CA GLY A 116 -3.26 19.75 -5.19
C GLY A 116 -3.60 19.00 -3.89
N ASP A 117 -4.72 18.30 -3.87
CA ASP A 117 -5.18 17.52 -2.71
C ASP A 117 -4.38 16.21 -2.53
N LEU A 118 -3.81 15.68 -3.62
CA LEU A 118 -2.99 14.48 -3.61
C LEU A 118 -1.57 14.78 -4.10
N SER A 119 -0.60 14.71 -3.22
CA SER A 119 0.82 14.86 -3.56
C SER A 119 1.44 13.52 -3.97
N LEU A 120 2.19 13.51 -5.07
CA LEU A 120 3.03 12.39 -5.51
C LEU A 120 4.50 12.54 -5.08
N ASN A 121 4.86 13.62 -4.37
CA ASN A 121 6.23 13.89 -3.97
C ASN A 121 6.83 12.75 -3.14
N GLY A 122 8.04 12.32 -3.48
CA GLY A 122 8.75 11.24 -2.81
C GLY A 122 8.21 9.83 -3.09
N LEU A 123 7.22 9.65 -3.99
CA LEU A 123 6.81 8.32 -4.46
C LEU A 123 7.72 7.80 -5.57
N VAL A 124 8.22 8.67 -6.44
CA VAL A 124 9.26 8.34 -7.42
C VAL A 124 10.61 8.53 -6.75
N THR A 125 11.32 7.45 -6.54
CA THR A 125 12.62 7.45 -5.85
C THR A 125 13.79 7.25 -6.80
N HIS A 126 13.54 6.61 -7.94
CA HIS A 126 14.56 6.28 -8.92
C HIS A 126 14.13 6.67 -10.32
N LYS A 127 15.10 7.11 -11.11
CA LYS A 127 14.91 7.47 -12.50
C LYS A 127 16.14 7.07 -13.29
N GLN A 128 15.96 6.39 -14.40
CA GLN A 128 17.02 5.95 -15.29
C GLN A 128 16.67 6.27 -16.75
N PRO A 129 17.66 6.61 -17.62
CA PRO A 129 17.43 6.65 -19.06
C PRO A 129 16.96 5.28 -19.56
N ALA A 130 16.05 5.26 -20.54
CA ALA A 130 15.51 4.01 -21.08
C ALA A 130 16.59 3.10 -21.70
N LYS A 131 17.71 3.67 -22.18
CA LYS A 131 18.87 2.89 -22.67
C LYS A 131 19.52 1.99 -21.60
N ASN A 132 19.33 2.33 -20.31
CA ASN A 132 19.85 1.58 -19.16
C ASN A 132 18.80 0.63 -18.57
N VAL A 133 17.86 0.16 -19.38
CA VAL A 133 16.69 -0.62 -18.91
C VAL A 133 17.06 -1.83 -18.06
N SER A 134 18.12 -2.57 -18.40
CA SER A 134 18.54 -3.76 -17.62
C SER A 134 18.92 -3.39 -16.19
N GLU A 135 19.77 -2.36 -16.01
CA GLU A 135 20.16 -1.87 -14.68
C GLU A 135 18.97 -1.28 -13.93
N ALA A 136 18.08 -0.56 -14.64
CA ALA A 136 16.87 0.00 -14.03
C ALA A 136 15.95 -1.08 -13.47
N TYR A 137 15.80 -2.22 -14.17
CA TYR A 137 15.02 -3.35 -13.68
C TYR A 137 15.70 -4.02 -12.48
N GLU A 138 17.02 -4.24 -12.52
CA GLU A 138 17.75 -4.78 -11.37
C GLU A 138 17.55 -3.90 -10.13
N ASN A 139 17.72 -2.58 -10.26
CA ASN A 139 17.50 -1.66 -9.15
C ASN A 139 16.03 -1.64 -8.68
N ALA A 140 15.07 -1.69 -9.60
CA ALA A 140 13.65 -1.65 -9.26
C ALA A 140 13.21 -2.85 -8.41
N PHE A 141 13.79 -4.02 -8.64
CA PHE A 141 13.38 -5.26 -7.96
C PHE A 141 14.30 -5.65 -6.80
N ASN A 142 15.55 -5.21 -6.79
CA ASN A 142 16.54 -5.65 -5.80
C ASN A 142 16.92 -4.55 -4.80
N ASP A 143 16.72 -3.26 -5.12
CA ASP A 143 17.00 -2.19 -4.16
C ASP A 143 15.80 -1.98 -3.24
N PRO A 144 15.93 -2.29 -1.93
CA PRO A 144 14.86 -2.08 -0.97
C PRO A 144 14.45 -0.61 -0.81
N LYS A 145 15.27 0.35 -1.25
CA LYS A 145 14.95 1.78 -1.24
C LYS A 145 14.13 2.22 -2.45
N CYS A 146 14.07 1.38 -3.49
CA CYS A 146 13.30 1.69 -4.69
C CYS A 146 11.80 1.52 -4.43
N LEU A 147 11.07 2.63 -4.34
CA LEU A 147 9.60 2.61 -4.27
C LEU A 147 8.98 2.61 -5.66
N LYS A 148 9.50 3.44 -6.54
CA LYS A 148 9.09 3.55 -7.93
C LYS A 148 10.27 3.97 -8.80
N MET A 149 10.56 3.15 -9.81
CA MET A 149 11.48 3.45 -10.90
C MET A 149 10.73 4.07 -12.07
N ILE A 150 11.29 5.13 -12.66
CA ILE A 150 10.83 5.68 -13.95
C ILE A 150 11.92 5.50 -14.99
N LEU A 151 11.52 4.98 -16.14
CA LEU A 151 12.38 4.98 -17.36
C LEU A 151 12.12 6.27 -18.14
N ASP A 152 13.16 7.05 -18.34
CA ASP A 152 13.10 8.29 -19.13
C ASP A 152 13.43 8.02 -20.60
N TRP A 153 12.46 8.21 -21.45
CA TRP A 153 12.56 7.97 -22.88
C TRP A 153 13.02 9.20 -23.68
N ARG A 154 13.15 10.37 -23.05
CA ARG A 154 13.50 11.61 -23.74
C ARG A 154 14.89 11.59 -24.39
N GLU A 155 15.80 10.74 -23.90
CA GLU A 155 17.14 10.55 -24.43
C GLU A 155 17.27 9.26 -25.25
N ALA A 156 16.17 8.57 -25.55
CA ALA A 156 16.18 7.30 -26.28
C ALA A 156 15.93 7.47 -27.79
N ALA A 157 15.91 8.72 -28.28
CA ALA A 157 15.78 9.06 -29.70
C ALA A 157 17.14 9.31 -30.35
#